data_29967304dddbaf3d3ff84bc3c2a1b3ab
#
_entry.id   29967304dddbaf3d3ff84bc3c2a1b3ab
#
_cell.length_a   1.000
_cell.length_b   1.000
_cell.length_c   1.000
_cell.angle_alpha   90.00
_cell.angle_beta   90.00
_cell.angle_gamma   90.00
#
_symmetry.space_group_name_H-M   'P 1'
#
loop_
_entity.id
_entity.type
_entity.pdbx_description
1 polymer ?
#
loop_
_entity_poly.entity_id
_entity_poly.type
_entity_poly.pdbx_seq_one_letter_code
_entity_poly.pdbx_strand_id
1 'polypeptide(L)'
;MRYQLIAPRDEAMSAVEQVLHNRGIKLEDMERFKYPSQNDIVDPLCLEHMHEGVQMLMKHVGQNDKIFIQVDSDCDGYTSAAILINYLNCLFPHFVQTKISYRIHDGKQHGLLTDTIPEDIK
;
A
#
# COMPACT_ATOMS: atom_id res chain seq x y z
N MET A 1 -26.12 -8.46 16.68
CA MET A 1 -24.67 -8.59 16.42
C MET A 1 -24.04 -9.20 17.67
N ARG A 2 -23.32 -10.31 17.54
CA ARG A 2 -22.59 -10.92 18.67
C ARG A 2 -21.16 -10.41 18.62
N TYR A 3 -20.64 -9.89 19.71
CA TYR A 3 -19.22 -9.53 19.85
C TYR A 3 -18.61 -10.33 21.02
N GLN A 4 -17.34 -10.58 20.92
CA GLN A 4 -16.57 -11.24 21.98
C GLN A 4 -15.40 -10.33 22.32
N LEU A 5 -15.18 -10.10 23.62
CA LEU A 5 -13.98 -9.42 24.09
C LEU A 5 -12.79 -10.36 23.93
N ILE A 6 -11.71 -9.86 23.36
CA ILE A 6 -10.47 -10.63 23.16
C ILE A 6 -9.80 -10.88 24.53
N ALA A 7 -9.84 -9.87 25.41
CA ALA A 7 -9.35 -9.95 26.79
C ALA A 7 -10.20 -9.05 27.72
N PRO A 8 -10.21 -9.30 29.03
CA PRO A 8 -10.78 -8.37 29.99
C PRO A 8 -10.05 -7.02 29.92
N ARG A 9 -10.76 -5.96 30.23
CA ARG A 9 -10.18 -4.63 30.33
C ARG A 9 -9.22 -4.58 31.54
N ASP A 10 -8.02 -4.09 31.30
CA ASP A 10 -7.10 -3.69 32.37
C ASP A 10 -7.26 -2.20 32.64
N GLU A 11 -7.70 -1.85 33.85
CA GLU A 11 -7.94 -0.45 34.24
C GLU A 11 -6.64 0.37 34.38
N ALA A 12 -5.50 -0.31 34.49
CA ALA A 12 -4.19 0.33 34.53
C ALA A 12 -3.70 0.77 33.14
N MET A 13 -4.33 0.28 32.07
CA MET A 13 -3.98 0.60 30.69
C MET A 13 -4.91 1.67 30.12
N SER A 14 -4.35 2.58 29.33
CA SER A 14 -5.13 3.43 28.44
C SER A 14 -5.82 2.58 27.36
N ALA A 15 -6.84 3.13 26.68
CA ALA A 15 -7.55 2.42 25.62
C ALA A 15 -6.61 2.00 24.46
N VAL A 16 -5.62 2.82 24.13
CA VAL A 16 -4.63 2.53 23.10
C VAL A 16 -3.73 1.37 23.53
N GLU A 17 -3.21 1.40 24.75
CA GLU A 17 -2.36 0.33 25.29
C GLU A 17 -3.13 -0.99 25.36
N GLN A 18 -4.38 -0.96 25.79
CA GLN A 18 -5.23 -2.15 25.80
C GLN A 18 -5.41 -2.75 24.38
N VAL A 19 -5.63 -1.91 23.37
CA VAL A 19 -5.73 -2.38 21.97
C VAL A 19 -4.43 -2.99 21.49
N LEU A 20 -3.30 -2.36 21.76
CA LEU A 20 -1.98 -2.86 21.40
C LEU A 20 -1.67 -4.19 22.12
N HIS A 21 -1.95 -4.26 23.42
CA HIS A 21 -1.80 -5.47 24.21
C HIS A 21 -2.63 -6.64 23.67
N ASN A 22 -3.91 -6.39 23.35
CA ASN A 22 -4.81 -7.40 22.79
C ASN A 22 -4.34 -7.90 21.41
N ARG A 23 -3.52 -7.14 20.72
CA ARG A 23 -2.87 -7.51 19.43
C ARG A 23 -1.51 -8.18 19.62
N GLY A 24 -1.12 -8.45 20.85
CA GLY A 24 0.14 -9.13 21.16
C GLY A 24 1.37 -8.22 21.15
N ILE A 25 1.20 -6.90 21.10
CA ILE A 25 2.31 -5.94 21.21
C ILE A 25 2.78 -5.92 22.66
N LYS A 26 4.08 -6.14 22.87
CA LYS A 26 4.68 -6.12 24.19
C LYS A 26 4.69 -4.69 24.77
N LEU A 27 4.64 -4.57 26.09
CA LEU A 27 4.68 -3.28 26.78
C LEU A 27 5.90 -2.44 26.41
N GLU A 28 7.05 -3.07 26.25
CA GLU A 28 8.32 -2.42 25.86
C GLU A 28 8.28 -1.79 24.44
N ASP A 29 7.42 -2.33 23.55
CA ASP A 29 7.28 -1.85 22.19
C ASP A 29 6.15 -0.82 22.02
N MET A 30 5.27 -0.66 23.02
CA MET A 30 4.07 0.20 22.88
C MET A 30 4.39 1.66 22.62
N GLU A 31 5.45 2.20 23.24
CA GLU A 31 5.89 3.58 23.01
C GLU A 31 6.32 3.81 21.58
N ARG A 32 7.01 2.83 21.00
CA ARG A 32 7.44 2.87 19.60
C ARG A 32 6.24 2.87 18.63
N PHE A 33 5.18 2.13 18.96
CA PHE A 33 3.93 2.15 18.18
C PHE A 33 3.16 3.46 18.31
N LYS A 34 3.21 4.09 19.48
CA LYS A 34 2.55 5.38 19.73
C LYS A 34 3.30 6.55 19.10
N TYR A 35 4.64 6.48 19.08
CA TYR A 35 5.52 7.56 18.64
C TYR A 35 6.60 7.02 17.70
N PRO A 36 6.21 6.65 16.43
CA PRO A 36 7.17 6.11 15.47
C PRO A 36 8.24 7.15 15.11
N SER A 37 9.44 6.68 14.89
CA SER A 37 10.60 7.46 14.51
C SER A 37 11.08 7.08 13.09
N GLN A 38 12.08 7.80 12.57
CA GLN A 38 12.72 7.43 11.30
C GLN A 38 13.34 6.02 11.31
N ASN A 39 13.73 5.53 12.50
CA ASN A 39 14.28 4.17 12.65
C ASN A 39 13.21 3.06 12.53
N ASP A 40 11.94 3.44 12.49
CA ASP A 40 10.82 2.51 12.33
C ASP A 40 10.40 2.34 10.86
N ILE A 41 11.02 3.12 9.96
CA ILE A 41 10.85 2.95 8.53
C ILE A 41 11.68 1.75 8.07
N VAL A 42 10.99 0.72 7.59
CA VAL A 42 11.64 -0.49 7.09
C VAL A 42 12.28 -0.19 5.72
N ASP A 43 13.51 -0.66 5.51
CA ASP A 43 14.15 -0.59 4.20
C ASP A 43 13.26 -1.29 3.15
N PRO A 44 12.87 -0.62 2.06
CA PRO A 44 12.05 -1.22 1.02
C PRO A 44 12.66 -2.49 0.40
N LEU A 45 13.98 -2.65 0.44
CA LEU A 45 14.66 -3.87 -0.02
C LEU A 45 14.39 -5.09 0.87
N CYS A 46 13.83 -4.90 2.09
CA CYS A 46 13.35 -6.00 2.93
C CYS A 46 12.01 -6.59 2.45
N LEU A 47 11.32 -5.93 1.53
CA LEU A 47 10.09 -6.48 0.94
C LEU A 47 10.45 -7.60 -0.04
N GLU A 48 9.80 -8.74 0.13
CA GLU A 48 9.94 -9.88 -0.77
C GLU A 48 9.59 -9.46 -2.22
N HIS A 49 10.40 -9.89 -3.17
CA HIS A 49 10.25 -9.57 -4.60
C HIS A 49 10.31 -8.08 -4.99
N MET A 50 10.79 -7.19 -4.12
CA MET A 50 10.93 -5.77 -4.45
C MET A 50 11.83 -5.56 -5.67
N HIS A 51 12.96 -6.25 -5.70
CA HIS A 51 13.93 -6.13 -6.80
C HIS A 51 13.35 -6.60 -8.14
N GLU A 52 12.68 -7.74 -8.14
CA GLU A 52 12.01 -8.31 -9.31
C GLU A 52 10.87 -7.40 -9.80
N GLY A 53 10.09 -6.84 -8.88
CA GLY A 53 9.03 -5.89 -9.22
C GLY A 53 9.56 -4.63 -9.90
N VAL A 54 10.65 -4.05 -9.39
CA VAL A 54 11.31 -2.90 -10.00
C VAL A 54 11.87 -3.25 -11.37
N GLN A 55 12.54 -4.39 -11.52
CA GLN A 55 13.07 -4.84 -12.82
C GLN A 55 11.95 -5.05 -13.84
N MET A 56 10.84 -5.66 -13.44
CA MET A 56 9.67 -5.85 -14.30
C MET A 56 9.11 -4.50 -14.77
N LEU A 57 8.89 -3.56 -13.85
CA LEU A 57 8.41 -2.22 -14.19
C LEU A 57 9.34 -1.53 -15.19
N MET A 58 10.64 -1.50 -14.91
CA MET A 58 11.63 -0.84 -15.77
C MET A 58 11.77 -1.51 -17.14
N LYS A 59 11.60 -2.84 -17.21
CA LYS A 59 11.54 -3.56 -18.49
C LYS A 59 10.38 -3.07 -19.34
N HIS A 60 9.17 -2.99 -18.80
CA HIS A 60 7.98 -2.56 -19.54
C HIS A 60 8.05 -1.07 -19.92
N VAL A 61 8.62 -0.22 -19.07
CA VAL A 61 8.92 1.18 -19.42
C VAL A 61 9.89 1.24 -20.60
N GLY A 62 10.99 0.46 -20.57
CA GLY A 62 11.99 0.42 -21.64
C GLY A 62 11.47 -0.16 -22.96
N GLN A 63 10.51 -1.07 -22.91
CA GLN A 63 9.82 -1.64 -24.09
C GLN A 63 8.70 -0.73 -24.60
N ASN A 64 8.41 0.37 -23.92
CA ASN A 64 7.31 1.28 -24.24
C ASN A 64 5.93 0.60 -24.22
N ASP A 65 5.75 -0.38 -23.34
CA ASP A 65 4.51 -1.12 -23.17
C ASP A 65 3.47 -0.28 -22.41
N LYS A 66 2.20 -0.63 -22.56
CA LYS A 66 1.13 0.00 -21.77
C LYS A 66 1.11 -0.56 -20.36
N ILE A 67 0.89 0.33 -19.39
CA ILE A 67 0.75 -0.01 -17.98
C ILE A 67 -0.61 0.47 -17.47
N PHE A 68 -1.32 -0.43 -16.80
CA PHE A 68 -2.59 -0.13 -16.15
C PHE A 68 -2.46 -0.25 -14.64
N ILE A 69 -2.91 0.77 -13.91
CA ILE A 69 -2.83 0.84 -12.46
C ILE A 69 -4.24 0.78 -11.90
N GLN A 70 -4.55 -0.25 -11.12
CA GLN A 70 -5.76 -0.28 -10.29
C GLN A 70 -5.45 0.35 -8.94
N VAL A 71 -6.22 1.38 -8.60
CA VAL A 71 -6.02 2.20 -7.40
C VAL A 71 -7.10 1.85 -6.39
N ASP A 72 -6.70 1.40 -5.21
CA ASP A 72 -7.65 1.17 -4.12
C ASP A 72 -8.24 2.50 -3.64
N SER A 73 -9.52 2.50 -3.26
CA SER A 73 -10.28 3.69 -2.92
C SER A 73 -10.11 4.15 -1.48
N ASP A 74 -8.92 3.95 -0.91
CA ASP A 74 -8.52 4.41 0.41
C ASP A 74 -7.29 5.33 0.35
N CYS A 75 -6.88 5.86 1.51
CA CYS A 75 -5.85 6.88 1.58
C CYS A 75 -4.48 6.39 1.09
N ASP A 76 -4.10 5.17 1.43
CA ASP A 76 -2.82 4.58 1.04
C ASP A 76 -2.82 4.13 -0.43
N GLY A 77 -3.94 3.64 -0.96
CA GLY A 77 -4.11 3.37 -2.38
C GLY A 77 -3.93 4.62 -3.25
N TYR A 78 -4.62 5.71 -2.91
CA TYR A 78 -4.45 6.99 -3.61
C TYR A 78 -3.03 7.54 -3.52
N THR A 79 -2.44 7.53 -2.33
CA THR A 79 -1.11 8.12 -2.12
C THR A 79 -0.01 7.30 -2.78
N SER A 80 -0.06 5.96 -2.71
CA SER A 80 0.92 5.09 -3.36
C SER A 80 0.86 5.19 -4.89
N ALA A 81 -0.33 5.19 -5.48
CA ALA A 81 -0.49 5.40 -6.91
C ALA A 81 0.01 6.78 -7.36
N ALA A 82 -0.32 7.84 -6.60
CA ALA A 82 0.14 9.20 -6.90
C ALA A 82 1.67 9.32 -6.83
N ILE A 83 2.33 8.71 -5.83
CA ILE A 83 3.78 8.69 -5.71
C ILE A 83 4.41 8.00 -6.93
N LEU A 84 3.91 6.81 -7.30
CA LEU A 84 4.44 6.06 -8.44
C LEU A 84 4.28 6.84 -9.75
N ILE A 85 3.07 7.35 -10.04
CA ILE A 85 2.78 8.07 -11.28
C ILE A 85 3.60 9.38 -11.35
N ASN A 86 3.67 10.14 -10.26
CA ASN A 86 4.44 11.38 -10.23
C ASN A 86 5.94 11.13 -10.40
N TYR A 87 6.48 10.10 -9.75
CA TYR A 87 7.88 9.73 -9.90
C TYR A 87 8.20 9.32 -11.34
N LEU A 88 7.39 8.46 -11.94
CA LEU A 88 7.54 8.09 -13.35
C LEU A 88 7.37 9.28 -14.29
N ASN A 89 6.47 10.23 -13.98
CA ASN A 89 6.30 11.44 -14.78
C ASN A 89 7.50 12.38 -14.71
N CYS A 90 8.21 12.44 -13.57
CA CYS A 90 9.47 13.18 -13.47
C CYS A 90 10.57 12.58 -14.36
N LEU A 91 10.61 11.25 -14.50
CA LEU A 91 11.65 10.56 -15.27
C LEU A 91 11.28 10.39 -16.75
N PHE A 92 10.01 10.07 -17.03
CA PHE A 92 9.50 9.66 -18.34
C PHE A 92 8.15 10.32 -18.65
N PRO A 93 8.06 11.66 -18.78
CA PRO A 93 6.76 12.35 -18.89
C PRO A 93 5.95 11.91 -20.13
N HIS A 94 6.59 11.73 -21.25
CA HIS A 94 5.91 11.27 -22.47
C HIS A 94 5.34 9.84 -22.33
N PHE A 95 6.09 8.95 -21.66
CA PHE A 95 5.62 7.60 -21.39
C PHE A 95 4.37 7.61 -20.50
N VAL A 96 4.39 8.40 -19.40
CA VAL A 96 3.23 8.49 -18.50
C VAL A 96 2.00 8.97 -19.23
N GLN A 97 2.11 10.03 -20.04
CA GLN A 97 1.00 10.61 -20.80
C GLN A 97 0.40 9.67 -21.84
N THR A 98 1.20 8.77 -22.42
CA THR A 98 0.79 7.95 -23.57
C THR A 98 0.60 6.48 -23.25
N LYS A 99 1.19 5.98 -22.14
CA LYS A 99 1.28 4.55 -21.85
C LYS A 99 0.71 4.16 -20.49
N ILE A 100 0.55 5.09 -19.55
CA ILE A 100 -0.05 4.79 -18.27
C ILE A 100 -1.52 5.17 -18.29
N SER A 101 -2.36 4.20 -17.91
CA SER A 101 -3.76 4.42 -17.59
C SER A 101 -4.05 3.93 -16.19
N TYR A 102 -5.06 4.49 -15.53
CA TYR A 102 -5.44 4.05 -14.19
C TYR A 102 -6.95 4.04 -14.02
N ARG A 103 -7.40 3.26 -13.08
CA ARG A 103 -8.78 3.23 -12.62
C ARG A 103 -8.82 3.17 -11.10
N ILE A 104 -9.63 4.00 -10.51
CA ILE A 104 -9.93 3.97 -9.08
C ILE A 104 -11.05 2.94 -8.87
N HIS A 105 -10.93 2.13 -7.82
CA HIS A 105 -11.97 1.21 -7.39
C HIS A 105 -13.25 1.98 -7.00
N ASP A 106 -14.39 1.37 -7.28
CA ASP A 106 -15.68 1.91 -6.90
C ASP A 106 -16.17 1.29 -5.58
N GLY A 107 -16.51 2.14 -4.62
CA GLY A 107 -17.03 1.72 -3.32
C GLY A 107 -16.07 0.82 -2.54
N LYS A 108 -16.50 -0.41 -2.27
CA LYS A 108 -15.74 -1.41 -1.47
C LYS A 108 -15.03 -2.47 -2.32
N GLN A 109 -14.72 -2.16 -3.56
CA GLN A 109 -13.90 -3.06 -4.39
C GLN A 109 -12.47 -3.07 -3.85
N HIS A 110 -11.83 -4.23 -3.86
CA HIS A 110 -10.45 -4.43 -3.42
C HIS A 110 -9.73 -5.43 -4.33
N GLY A 111 -8.40 -5.33 -4.39
CA GLY A 111 -7.56 -6.26 -5.14
C GLY A 111 -7.63 -6.07 -6.66
N LEU A 112 -7.14 -7.05 -7.39
CA LEU A 112 -7.08 -7.00 -8.86
C LEU A 112 -8.42 -7.41 -9.49
N LEU A 113 -9.08 -6.48 -10.15
CA LEU A 113 -10.34 -6.70 -10.86
C LEU A 113 -10.05 -6.94 -12.34
N THR A 114 -9.93 -8.19 -12.74
CA THR A 114 -9.49 -8.59 -14.09
C THR A 114 -10.46 -8.19 -15.21
N ASP A 115 -11.75 -8.09 -14.92
CA ASP A 115 -12.80 -7.63 -15.82
C ASP A 115 -12.75 -6.15 -16.15
N THR A 116 -12.01 -5.37 -15.34
CA THR A 116 -11.83 -3.93 -15.52
C THR A 116 -10.54 -3.56 -16.23
N ILE A 117 -9.68 -4.53 -16.52
CA ILE A 117 -8.44 -4.31 -17.26
C ILE A 117 -8.79 -4.02 -18.73
N PRO A 118 -8.27 -2.93 -19.33
CA PRO A 118 -8.49 -2.64 -20.74
C PRO A 118 -8.08 -3.81 -21.65
N GLU A 119 -8.87 -4.07 -22.71
CA GLU A 119 -8.62 -5.20 -23.62
C GLU A 119 -7.25 -5.15 -24.30
N ASP A 120 -6.73 -3.95 -24.51
CA ASP A 120 -5.42 -3.73 -25.15
C ASP A 120 -4.22 -3.88 -24.19
N ILE A 121 -4.49 -4.30 -22.94
CA ILE A 121 -3.49 -4.62 -21.90
C ILE A 121 -3.57 -6.09 -21.49
N LYS A 122 -4.71 -6.74 -21.74
CA LYS A 122 -4.89 -8.19 -21.51
C LYS A 122 -4.02 -8.98 -22.53
#